data_1597ef9a4e3a63eea62ac513182c86ad
#
_entry.id   1597ef9a4e3a63eea62ac513182c86ad
#
_cell.length_a   1.000
_cell.length_b   1.000
_cell.length_c   1.000
_cell.angle_alpha   90.00
_cell.angle_beta   90.00
_cell.angle_gamma   90.00
#
_symmetry.space_group_name_H-M   'P 1'
#
loop_
_entity.id
_entity.type
_entity.pdbx_description
1 polymer ?
#
loop_
_entity_poly.entity_id
_entity_poly.type
_entity_poly.pdbx_seq_one_letter_code
_entity_poly.pdbx_strand_id
1 'polypeptide(L)'
;MKLLESKTKRAMTTHFDTVNSSLHTAQTGKAIIGLPDIVSTTAGATVGGINSTTETWWDNVRNNATADTSFLTAAGASFEGLVRMKNTWNSVSEGNDVPDCIITTHAIGGDYESLFEGGTYLRLTGSDKMDLDGTNAHYRKAEVIMDRDCGTGIMYMLQSKYLKFKILSGLNFAKTPFREPANQLAKVAFVVLGGQLTTNNRRRQAVIFNIND
;
A
#
# COMPACT_ATOMS: atom_id res chain seq x y z
N MET A 1 -14.64 24.94 25.24
CA MET A 1 -14.91 23.58 24.72
C MET A 1 -14.38 23.37 23.30
N LYS A 2 -14.70 24.25 22.36
CA LYS A 2 -14.27 24.11 20.94
C LYS A 2 -12.75 23.98 20.69
N LEU A 3 -11.88 24.66 21.45
CA LEU A 3 -10.42 24.62 21.23
C LEU A 3 -9.79 23.27 21.61
N LEU A 4 -10.19 22.69 22.74
CA LEU A 4 -9.68 21.38 23.16
C LEU A 4 -10.12 20.26 22.23
N GLU A 5 -11.36 20.33 21.77
CA GLU A 5 -11.94 19.40 20.81
C GLU A 5 -11.23 19.46 19.46
N SER A 6 -10.99 20.68 18.97
CA SER A 6 -10.23 20.91 17.73
C SER A 6 -8.79 20.36 17.82
N LYS A 7 -8.08 20.63 18.94
CA LYS A 7 -6.73 20.10 19.17
C LYS A 7 -6.70 18.57 19.25
N THR A 8 -7.69 17.96 19.91
CA THR A 8 -7.81 16.50 19.98
C THR A 8 -8.05 15.89 18.60
N LYS A 9 -8.95 16.48 17.81
CA LYS A 9 -9.23 16.04 16.45
C LYS A 9 -7.96 16.12 15.57
N ARG A 10 -7.24 17.24 15.63
CA ARG A 10 -5.99 17.41 14.90
C ARG A 10 -4.92 16.39 15.31
N ALA A 11 -4.77 16.13 16.62
CA ALA A 11 -3.84 15.13 17.10
C ALA A 11 -4.18 13.72 16.59
N MET A 12 -5.46 13.37 16.54
CA MET A 12 -5.93 12.11 15.96
C MET A 12 -5.59 12.03 14.47
N THR A 13 -5.89 13.05 13.68
CA THR A 13 -5.57 13.09 12.24
C THR A 13 -4.07 12.91 12.01
N THR A 14 -3.23 13.68 12.73
CA THR A 14 -1.76 13.55 12.63
C THR A 14 -1.30 12.13 13.00
N HIS A 15 -1.96 11.50 13.97
CA HIS A 15 -1.59 10.13 14.34
C HIS A 15 -1.97 9.11 13.26
N PHE A 16 -3.12 9.28 12.59
CA PHE A 16 -3.47 8.48 11.42
C PHE A 16 -2.46 8.65 10.28
N ASP A 17 -2.09 9.89 9.96
CA ASP A 17 -1.07 10.18 8.93
C ASP A 17 0.28 9.52 9.26
N THR A 18 0.69 9.58 10.53
CA THR A 18 1.93 8.92 10.99
C THR A 18 1.88 7.40 10.84
N VAL A 19 0.73 6.79 11.14
CA VAL A 19 0.54 5.34 10.97
C VAL A 19 0.57 4.97 9.49
N ASN A 20 -0.07 5.75 8.63
CA ASN A 20 -0.04 5.54 7.17
C ASN A 20 1.40 5.57 6.65
N SER A 21 2.14 6.63 6.97
CA SER A 21 3.54 6.77 6.58
C SER A 21 4.41 5.60 7.12
N SER A 22 4.15 5.14 8.35
CA SER A 22 4.85 3.98 8.92
C SER A 22 4.55 2.68 8.18
N LEU A 23 3.33 2.52 7.64
CA LEU A 23 2.96 1.35 6.84
C LEU A 23 3.64 1.32 5.47
N HIS A 24 4.02 2.47 4.94
CA HIS A 24 4.73 2.60 3.65
C HIS A 24 6.26 2.65 3.78
N THR A 25 6.79 2.65 5.00
CA THR A 25 8.23 2.70 5.26
C THR A 25 8.70 1.39 5.88
N ALA A 26 9.88 0.90 5.45
CA ALA A 26 10.53 -0.23 6.10
C ALA A 26 10.89 0.15 7.53
N GLN A 27 10.54 -0.70 8.48
CA GLN A 27 10.65 -0.42 9.91
C GLN A 27 11.58 -1.40 10.62
N THR A 28 12.15 -0.95 11.73
CA THR A 28 13.03 -1.78 12.55
C THR A 28 12.61 -1.74 14.02
N GLY A 29 12.96 -2.77 14.75
CA GLY A 29 12.75 -2.84 16.21
C GLY A 29 11.29 -3.05 16.61
N LYS A 30 10.74 -2.12 17.39
CA LYS A 30 9.37 -2.20 17.94
C LYS A 30 8.33 -1.39 17.15
N ALA A 31 8.71 -0.84 16.00
CA ALA A 31 7.80 -0.10 15.14
C ALA A 31 6.79 -1.03 14.45
N ILE A 32 5.74 -0.44 13.88
CA ILE A 32 4.76 -1.18 13.09
C ILE A 32 5.45 -1.65 11.80
N ILE A 33 5.44 -2.95 11.53
CA ILE A 33 5.97 -3.52 10.29
C ILE A 33 5.21 -2.93 9.10
N GLY A 34 5.95 -2.39 8.15
CA GLY A 34 5.40 -1.78 6.94
C GLY A 34 5.16 -2.79 5.80
N LEU A 35 4.51 -2.33 4.75
CA LEU A 35 4.35 -3.09 3.50
C LEU A 35 5.70 -3.48 2.89
N PRO A 36 6.73 -2.59 2.85
CA PRO A 36 8.05 -2.95 2.30
C PRO A 36 8.75 -4.09 3.04
N ASP A 37 8.45 -4.28 4.32
CA ASP A 37 9.01 -5.38 5.12
C ASP A 37 8.34 -6.73 4.78
N ILE A 38 7.02 -6.71 4.51
CA ILE A 38 6.26 -7.90 4.17
C ILE A 38 6.39 -8.23 2.68
N VAL A 39 6.26 -7.23 1.82
CA VAL A 39 6.29 -7.35 0.36
C VAL A 39 7.58 -6.70 -0.15
N SER A 40 8.69 -7.39 0.10
CA SER A 40 10.03 -6.87 -0.15
C SER A 40 10.37 -6.80 -1.64
N THR A 41 11.08 -5.74 -2.04
CA THR A 41 11.73 -5.62 -3.34
C THR A 41 13.01 -6.47 -3.43
N THR A 42 13.58 -6.85 -2.27
CA THR A 42 14.80 -7.65 -2.17
C THR A 42 14.46 -9.13 -2.00
N ALA A 43 15.22 -9.99 -2.69
CA ALA A 43 15.11 -11.45 -2.54
C ALA A 43 15.64 -11.90 -1.17
N GLY A 44 15.09 -13.00 -0.65
CA GLY A 44 15.63 -13.64 0.56
C GLY A 44 15.27 -12.94 1.87
N ALA A 45 14.25 -12.08 1.89
CA ALA A 45 13.82 -11.41 3.11
C ALA A 45 13.30 -12.41 4.15
N THR A 46 13.70 -12.20 5.42
CA THR A 46 13.17 -12.96 6.56
C THR A 46 11.97 -12.23 7.15
N VAL A 47 10.80 -12.86 7.08
CA VAL A 47 9.54 -12.29 7.60
C VAL A 47 8.86 -13.31 8.49
N GLY A 48 8.50 -12.88 9.70
CA GLY A 48 7.89 -13.77 10.69
C GLY A 48 8.82 -14.92 11.14
N GLY A 49 10.14 -14.72 11.08
CA GLY A 49 11.15 -15.73 11.41
C GLY A 49 11.41 -16.76 10.29
N ILE A 50 10.72 -16.65 9.16
CA ILE A 50 10.87 -17.55 8.01
C ILE A 50 11.73 -16.84 6.95
N ASN A 51 12.84 -17.47 6.57
CA ASN A 51 13.75 -16.96 5.52
C ASN A 51 13.29 -17.45 4.15
N SER A 52 12.96 -16.54 3.25
CA SER A 52 12.49 -16.88 1.91
C SER A 52 13.58 -17.37 0.95
N THR A 53 14.85 -17.31 1.33
CA THR A 53 15.94 -17.96 0.57
C THR A 53 15.89 -19.48 0.76
N THR A 54 15.62 -19.94 1.97
CA THR A 54 15.51 -21.37 2.30
C THR A 54 14.12 -21.89 1.97
N GLU A 55 13.09 -21.11 2.34
CA GLU A 55 11.68 -21.44 2.18
C GLU A 55 11.07 -20.64 1.02
N THR A 56 11.31 -21.08 -0.20
CA THR A 56 10.91 -20.38 -1.43
C THR A 56 9.41 -20.19 -1.59
N TRP A 57 8.61 -21.04 -0.96
CA TRP A 57 7.16 -20.92 -0.91
C TRP A 57 6.68 -19.70 -0.09
N TRP A 58 7.55 -19.17 0.80
CA TRP A 58 7.26 -17.99 1.62
C TRP A 58 7.69 -16.67 0.94
N ASP A 59 8.17 -16.72 -0.28
CA ASP A 59 8.61 -15.51 -0.99
C ASP A 59 7.45 -14.78 -1.66
N ASN A 60 7.49 -13.43 -1.65
CA ASN A 60 6.54 -12.62 -2.42
C ASN A 60 6.95 -12.56 -3.88
N VAL A 61 5.99 -12.26 -4.76
CA VAL A 61 6.28 -12.04 -6.18
C VAL A 61 6.91 -10.66 -6.36
N ARG A 62 8.00 -10.60 -7.10
CA ARG A 62 8.74 -9.38 -7.44
C ARG A 62 8.84 -9.23 -8.94
N ASN A 63 8.59 -8.03 -9.42
CA ASN A 63 8.82 -7.66 -10.80
C ASN A 63 9.69 -6.39 -10.82
N ASN A 64 10.94 -6.55 -11.22
CA ASN A 64 11.84 -5.41 -11.41
C ASN A 64 11.53 -4.77 -12.75
N ALA A 65 10.92 -3.60 -12.71
CA ALA A 65 10.84 -2.75 -13.87
C ALA A 65 12.25 -2.19 -14.16
N THR A 66 12.69 -2.23 -15.41
CA THR A 66 13.94 -1.55 -15.81
C THR A 66 13.68 -0.05 -15.91
N ALA A 67 14.72 0.76 -15.89
CA ALA A 67 14.65 2.24 -15.90
C ALA A 67 13.81 2.86 -17.04
N ASP A 68 13.48 2.09 -18.06
CA ASP A 68 12.66 2.54 -19.20
C ASP A 68 11.19 2.11 -19.09
N THR A 69 10.79 1.48 -17.96
CA THR A 69 9.41 1.04 -17.77
C THR A 69 8.54 2.20 -17.38
N SER A 70 7.75 2.68 -18.31
CA SER A 70 6.77 3.75 -18.13
C SER A 70 5.40 3.31 -18.63
N PHE A 71 4.34 3.90 -18.07
CA PHE A 71 2.99 3.74 -18.59
C PHE A 71 2.74 4.60 -19.82
N LEU A 72 3.43 5.74 -19.97
CA LEU A 72 3.23 6.69 -21.05
C LEU A 72 4.08 6.41 -22.29
N THR A 73 5.24 5.76 -22.11
CA THR A 73 6.14 5.47 -23.21
C THR A 73 5.91 4.05 -23.74
N ALA A 74 5.61 3.94 -25.02
CA ALA A 74 5.49 2.65 -25.69
C ALA A 74 6.87 2.12 -26.08
N ALA A 75 7.25 0.96 -25.59
CA ALA A 75 8.38 0.20 -26.10
C ALA A 75 7.87 -0.76 -27.20
N GLY A 76 8.01 -0.33 -28.44
CA GLY A 76 7.44 -1.09 -29.58
C GLY A 76 5.91 -0.93 -29.66
N ALA A 77 5.17 -2.05 -29.68
CA ALA A 77 3.72 -2.06 -29.80
C ALA A 77 2.95 -2.08 -28.46
N SER A 78 3.63 -1.99 -27.33
CA SER A 78 3.02 -2.17 -26.01
C SER A 78 3.57 -1.16 -25.01
N PHE A 79 2.72 -0.70 -24.11
CA PHE A 79 3.13 0.06 -22.94
C PHE A 79 3.74 -0.89 -21.90
N GLU A 80 5.01 -0.71 -21.59
CA GLU A 80 5.78 -1.63 -20.76
C GLU A 80 5.19 -1.76 -19.35
N GLY A 81 4.71 -0.67 -18.77
CA GLY A 81 4.04 -0.66 -17.46
C GLY A 81 2.82 -1.59 -17.41
N LEU A 82 1.95 -1.57 -18.44
CA LEU A 82 0.80 -2.48 -18.52
C LEU A 82 1.23 -3.94 -18.71
N VAL A 83 2.29 -4.19 -19.46
CA VAL A 83 2.83 -5.54 -19.65
C VAL A 83 3.34 -6.07 -18.31
N ARG A 84 4.04 -5.25 -17.53
CA ARG A 84 4.51 -5.61 -16.18
C ARG A 84 3.36 -5.87 -15.23
N MET A 85 2.34 -5.02 -15.22
CA MET A 85 1.12 -5.25 -14.43
C MET A 85 0.47 -6.59 -14.78
N LYS A 86 0.28 -6.88 -16.06
CA LYS A 86 -0.31 -8.13 -16.54
C LYS A 86 0.49 -9.35 -16.09
N ASN A 87 1.81 -9.32 -16.25
CA ASN A 87 2.68 -10.43 -15.90
C ASN A 87 2.70 -10.66 -14.37
N THR A 88 2.78 -9.58 -13.59
CA THR A 88 2.74 -9.64 -12.13
C THR A 88 1.40 -10.18 -11.64
N TRP A 89 0.29 -9.68 -12.19
CA TRP A 89 -1.05 -10.17 -11.90
C TRP A 89 -1.16 -11.68 -12.11
N ASN A 90 -0.73 -12.15 -13.28
CA ASN A 90 -0.79 -13.57 -13.62
C ASN A 90 0.09 -14.43 -12.71
N SER A 91 1.23 -13.91 -12.25
CA SER A 91 2.14 -14.64 -11.35
C SER A 91 1.62 -14.75 -9.92
N VAL A 92 0.79 -13.79 -9.48
CA VAL A 92 0.21 -13.76 -8.12
C VAL A 92 -1.11 -14.51 -8.07
N SER A 93 -1.87 -14.47 -9.18
CA SER A 93 -3.19 -15.08 -9.25
C SER A 93 -3.10 -16.59 -9.30
N GLU A 94 -3.94 -17.28 -8.52
CA GLU A 94 -4.08 -18.74 -8.57
C GLU A 94 -5.54 -19.12 -8.32
N GLY A 95 -6.14 -19.75 -9.30
CA GLY A 95 -7.56 -20.12 -9.24
C GLY A 95 -8.44 -18.88 -9.06
N ASN A 96 -9.18 -18.86 -7.97
CA ASN A 96 -10.08 -17.75 -7.62
C ASN A 96 -9.43 -16.68 -6.73
N ASP A 97 -8.20 -16.94 -6.28
CA ASP A 97 -7.42 -15.99 -5.47
C ASP A 97 -6.65 -15.05 -6.39
N VAL A 98 -7.17 -13.83 -6.52
CA VAL A 98 -6.60 -12.76 -7.34
C VAL A 98 -6.38 -11.51 -6.48
N PRO A 99 -5.45 -10.62 -6.83
CA PRO A 99 -5.31 -9.32 -6.15
C PRO A 99 -6.63 -8.55 -6.13
N ASP A 100 -6.89 -7.85 -5.06
CA ASP A 100 -8.09 -7.02 -4.85
C ASP A 100 -7.75 -5.54 -4.59
N CYS A 101 -6.47 -5.24 -4.36
CA CYS A 101 -6.00 -3.90 -4.09
C CYS A 101 -4.64 -3.66 -4.76
N ILE A 102 -4.50 -2.51 -5.41
CA ILE A 102 -3.24 -2.03 -5.97
C ILE A 102 -2.95 -0.69 -5.31
N ILE A 103 -1.76 -0.55 -4.71
CA ILE A 103 -1.34 0.70 -4.06
C ILE A 103 -0.12 1.23 -4.81
N THR A 104 -0.16 2.50 -5.18
CA THR A 104 0.91 3.14 -5.93
C THR A 104 1.00 4.64 -5.60
N THR A 105 2.00 5.33 -6.15
CA THR A 105 2.12 6.80 -6.05
C THR A 105 1.10 7.51 -6.93
N HIS A 106 0.85 8.79 -6.64
CA HIS A 106 0.00 9.63 -7.49
C HIS A 106 0.56 9.81 -8.91
N ALA A 107 1.91 9.83 -9.07
CA ALA A 107 2.53 9.94 -10.38
C ALA A 107 2.21 8.71 -11.25
N ILE A 108 2.55 7.52 -10.79
CA ILE A 108 2.27 6.26 -11.51
C ILE A 108 0.77 6.06 -11.74
N GLY A 109 -0.05 6.41 -10.73
CA GLY A 109 -1.52 6.32 -10.86
C GLY A 109 -2.06 7.27 -11.92
N GLY A 110 -1.57 8.51 -11.97
CA GLY A 110 -1.92 9.50 -13.00
C GLY A 110 -1.48 9.06 -14.40
N ASP A 111 -0.28 8.49 -14.54
CA ASP A 111 0.18 7.91 -15.80
C ASP A 111 -0.72 6.76 -16.26
N TYR A 112 -1.13 5.91 -15.32
CA TYR A 112 -2.07 4.83 -15.60
C TYR A 112 -3.42 5.37 -16.07
N GLU A 113 -3.97 6.40 -15.42
CA GLU A 113 -5.22 7.06 -15.81
C GLU A 113 -5.12 7.72 -17.18
N SER A 114 -3.99 8.35 -17.49
CA SER A 114 -3.73 9.01 -18.80
C SER A 114 -3.82 8.05 -19.98
N LEU A 115 -3.59 6.76 -19.78
CA LEU A 115 -3.79 5.74 -20.82
C LEU A 115 -5.25 5.62 -21.26
N PHE A 116 -6.19 5.91 -20.38
CA PHE A 116 -7.61 5.86 -20.66
C PHE A 116 -8.13 7.16 -21.32
N GLU A 117 -7.53 8.30 -20.98
CA GLU A 117 -7.90 9.60 -21.55
C GLU A 117 -7.59 9.69 -23.06
N GLY A 118 -6.52 9.04 -23.52
CA GLY A 118 -6.11 9.06 -24.93
C GLY A 118 -6.99 8.24 -25.89
N GLY A 119 -8.07 7.62 -25.42
CA GLY A 119 -8.98 6.82 -26.25
C GLY A 119 -8.39 5.51 -26.79
N THR A 120 -7.15 5.21 -26.47
CA THR A 120 -6.41 4.05 -27.03
C THR A 120 -6.88 2.73 -26.43
N TYR A 121 -7.44 2.75 -25.22
CA TYR A 121 -7.92 1.57 -24.52
C TYR A 121 -9.37 1.65 -24.02
N LEU A 122 -10.08 2.71 -24.35
CA LEU A 122 -11.49 2.88 -24.01
C LEU A 122 -12.39 2.08 -24.94
N ARG A 123 -12.47 0.77 -24.72
CA ARG A 123 -13.63 -0.03 -25.10
C ARG A 123 -14.27 -0.60 -23.85
N LEU A 124 -14.98 0.26 -23.14
CA LEU A 124 -15.90 -0.16 -22.10
C LEU A 124 -17.19 -0.64 -22.75
N THR A 125 -17.25 -1.94 -23.02
CA THR A 125 -18.48 -2.62 -23.41
C THR A 125 -19.00 -3.32 -22.16
N GLY A 126 -20.03 -2.77 -21.55
CA GLY A 126 -20.66 -3.34 -20.35
C GLY A 126 -20.64 -2.42 -19.16
N SER A 127 -21.15 -2.91 -18.04
CA SER A 127 -21.35 -2.21 -16.79
C SER A 127 -20.09 -1.76 -16.03
N ASP A 128 -18.92 -1.97 -16.60
CA ASP A 128 -17.65 -1.50 -16.06
C ASP A 128 -17.37 -0.08 -16.57
N LYS A 129 -18.24 0.83 -16.17
CA LYS A 129 -17.98 2.25 -16.36
C LYS A 129 -16.84 2.61 -15.41
N MET A 130 -15.76 3.12 -15.96
CA MET A 130 -14.87 3.98 -15.22
C MET A 130 -15.74 5.16 -14.76
N ASP A 131 -16.06 5.20 -13.49
CA ASP A 131 -16.91 6.23 -12.94
C ASP A 131 -16.07 7.51 -12.88
N LEU A 132 -16.33 8.45 -13.79
CA LEU A 132 -15.71 9.77 -13.76
C LEU A 132 -16.13 10.58 -12.51
N ASP A 133 -16.93 10.01 -11.63
CA ASP A 133 -17.41 10.62 -10.39
C ASP A 133 -16.38 10.52 -9.24
N GLY A 134 -15.09 10.36 -9.57
CA GLY A 134 -13.99 10.40 -8.59
C GLY A 134 -13.77 9.11 -7.82
N THR A 135 -14.32 8.00 -8.26
CA THR A 135 -14.02 6.68 -7.72
C THR A 135 -12.73 6.16 -8.36
N ASN A 136 -11.91 5.49 -7.57
CA ASN A 136 -10.57 5.04 -7.95
C ASN A 136 -10.57 4.23 -9.26
N ALA A 137 -9.50 4.37 -10.04
CA ALA A 137 -9.28 3.54 -11.22
C ALA A 137 -9.22 2.06 -10.83
N HIS A 138 -9.68 1.18 -11.70
CA HIS A 138 -9.65 -0.27 -11.48
C HIS A 138 -8.78 -0.96 -12.52
N TYR A 139 -8.06 -1.96 -12.08
CA TYR A 139 -7.40 -2.91 -12.97
C TYR A 139 -7.96 -4.30 -12.71
N ARG A 140 -8.72 -4.82 -13.68
CA ARG A 140 -9.50 -6.06 -13.51
C ARG A 140 -10.44 -5.96 -12.29
N LYS A 141 -10.19 -6.75 -11.24
CA LYS A 141 -10.97 -6.74 -9.99
C LYS A 141 -10.34 -5.90 -8.89
N ALA A 142 -9.12 -5.41 -9.07
CA ALA A 142 -8.40 -4.66 -8.07
C ALA A 142 -8.66 -3.15 -8.22
N GLU A 143 -8.93 -2.51 -7.11
CA GLU A 143 -8.98 -1.07 -6.99
C GLU A 143 -7.56 -0.50 -6.97
N VAL A 144 -7.31 0.55 -7.75
CA VAL A 144 -6.03 1.26 -7.77
C VAL A 144 -6.11 2.43 -6.82
N ILE A 145 -5.41 2.33 -5.71
CA ILE A 145 -5.35 3.36 -4.66
C ILE A 145 -4.05 4.13 -4.82
N MET A 146 -4.17 5.43 -4.96
CA MET A 146 -3.04 6.34 -5.02
C MET A 146 -2.74 6.87 -3.62
N ASP A 147 -1.54 6.58 -3.11
CA ASP A 147 -1.12 7.04 -1.80
C ASP A 147 0.17 7.85 -1.91
N ARG A 148 0.17 9.05 -1.31
CA ARG A 148 1.32 9.95 -1.28
C ARG A 148 2.53 9.35 -0.56
N ASP A 149 2.28 8.52 0.45
CA ASP A 149 3.32 7.92 1.29
C ASP A 149 3.91 6.65 0.67
N CYS A 150 3.34 6.16 -0.46
CA CYS A 150 3.90 5.05 -1.20
C CYS A 150 5.29 5.41 -1.75
N GLY A 151 6.22 4.45 -1.74
CA GLY A 151 7.58 4.67 -2.25
C GLY A 151 7.59 4.98 -3.74
N THR A 152 8.45 5.93 -4.16
CA THR A 152 8.64 6.32 -5.56
C THR A 152 8.99 5.12 -6.43
N GLY A 153 8.40 5.04 -7.60
CA GLY A 153 8.64 3.95 -8.56
C GLY A 153 8.13 2.57 -8.09
N ILE A 154 7.23 2.52 -7.10
CA ILE A 154 6.71 1.28 -6.52
C ILE A 154 5.21 1.15 -6.74
N MET A 155 4.80 -0.05 -7.11
CA MET A 155 3.40 -0.45 -7.18
C MET A 155 3.23 -1.79 -6.47
N TYR A 156 2.40 -1.83 -5.44
CA TYR A 156 2.02 -3.04 -4.75
C TYR A 156 0.75 -3.62 -5.34
N MET A 157 0.72 -4.94 -5.57
CA MET A 157 -0.48 -5.70 -5.88
C MET A 157 -0.76 -6.63 -4.71
N LEU A 158 -1.82 -6.35 -3.99
CA LEU A 158 -2.12 -6.97 -2.72
C LEU A 158 -3.40 -7.78 -2.78
N GLN A 159 -3.44 -8.83 -1.97
CA GLN A 159 -4.64 -9.58 -1.67
C GLN A 159 -4.98 -9.42 -0.19
N SER A 160 -5.99 -8.61 0.09
CA SER A 160 -6.38 -8.21 1.44
C SER A 160 -6.77 -9.39 2.34
N LYS A 161 -7.28 -10.46 1.76
CA LYS A 161 -7.61 -11.72 2.43
C LYS A 161 -6.46 -12.26 3.30
N TYR A 162 -5.22 -12.08 2.85
CA TYR A 162 -4.02 -12.61 3.52
C TYR A 162 -3.24 -11.56 4.32
N LEU A 163 -3.67 -10.30 4.29
CA LEU A 163 -3.11 -9.22 5.07
C LEU A 163 -4.06 -8.85 6.21
N LYS A 164 -3.53 -8.72 7.42
CA LYS A 164 -4.32 -8.33 8.59
C LYS A 164 -3.55 -7.37 9.47
N PHE A 165 -4.18 -6.27 9.81
CA PHE A 165 -3.65 -5.39 10.84
C PHE A 165 -4.22 -5.84 12.19
N LYS A 166 -3.39 -6.46 13.02
CA LYS A 166 -3.78 -6.94 14.34
C LYS A 166 -3.52 -5.86 15.38
N ILE A 167 -4.57 -5.47 16.09
CA ILE A 167 -4.52 -4.43 17.13
C ILE A 167 -4.60 -5.11 18.50
N LEU A 168 -3.79 -4.66 19.43
CA LEU A 168 -3.82 -5.12 20.80
C LEU A 168 -5.08 -4.59 21.50
N SER A 169 -5.74 -5.46 22.25
CA SER A 169 -6.97 -5.10 22.97
C SER A 169 -6.76 -3.89 23.89
N GLY A 170 -7.62 -2.89 23.75
CA GLY A 170 -7.53 -1.65 24.52
C GLY A 170 -6.53 -0.61 24.00
N LEU A 171 -5.77 -0.88 22.95
CA LEU A 171 -4.78 0.05 22.37
C LEU A 171 -5.13 0.48 20.94
N ASN A 172 -6.40 0.55 20.60
CA ASN A 172 -6.87 1.07 19.31
C ASN A 172 -7.13 2.58 19.43
N PHE A 173 -6.13 3.39 19.10
CA PHE A 173 -6.20 4.86 19.26
C PHE A 173 -6.73 5.27 20.63
N ALA A 174 -6.32 4.53 21.66
CA ALA A 174 -6.77 4.76 23.02
C ALA A 174 -6.23 6.09 23.54
N LYS A 175 -7.13 6.94 24.05
CA LYS A 175 -6.78 8.22 24.65
C LYS A 175 -6.61 8.03 26.16
N THR A 176 -5.45 8.43 26.69
CA THR A 176 -5.24 8.45 28.14
C THR A 176 -6.01 9.61 28.77
N PRO A 177 -6.37 9.50 30.07
CA PRO A 177 -6.91 10.66 30.79
C PRO A 177 -5.88 11.80 30.83
N PHE A 178 -6.38 13.03 30.89
CA PHE A 178 -5.53 14.19 31.05
C PHE A 178 -4.82 14.15 32.42
N ARG A 179 -3.53 14.35 32.40
CA ARG A 179 -2.68 14.45 33.59
C ARG A 179 -1.97 15.79 33.59
N GLU A 180 -1.72 16.33 34.77
CA GLU A 180 -0.92 17.55 34.99
C GLU A 180 0.53 17.13 35.28
N PRO A 181 1.51 17.53 34.48
CA PRO A 181 2.93 17.32 34.80
C PRO A 181 3.35 18.13 36.01
N ALA A 182 4.25 17.60 36.84
CA ALA A 182 4.67 18.22 38.09
C ALA A 182 5.29 19.62 37.93
N ASN A 183 5.84 19.94 36.77
CA ASN A 183 6.60 21.17 36.50
C ASN A 183 5.95 22.15 35.52
N GLN A 184 4.71 21.91 35.10
CA GLN A 184 4.04 22.77 34.09
C GLN A 184 2.55 22.88 34.38
N LEU A 185 2.02 24.10 34.27
CA LEU A 185 0.58 24.35 34.31
C LEU A 185 -0.07 23.98 32.96
N ALA A 186 0.02 22.68 32.61
CA ALA A 186 -0.49 22.15 31.35
C ALA A 186 -1.20 20.81 31.59
N LYS A 187 -2.12 20.46 30.71
CA LYS A 187 -2.78 19.14 30.70
C LYS A 187 -2.25 18.32 29.51
N VAL A 188 -1.72 17.16 29.79
CA VAL A 188 -1.17 16.23 28.79
C VAL A 188 -2.02 14.97 28.73
N ALA A 189 -2.31 14.52 27.52
CA ALA A 189 -2.91 13.23 27.24
C ALA A 189 -2.19 12.60 26.04
N PHE A 190 -2.12 11.29 26.00
CA PHE A 190 -1.51 10.53 24.91
C PHE A 190 -2.59 9.79 24.14
N VAL A 191 -2.38 9.67 22.83
CA VAL A 191 -3.12 8.73 21.99
C VAL A 191 -2.17 7.58 21.66
N VAL A 192 -2.60 6.37 21.97
CA VAL A 192 -1.76 5.18 21.83
C VAL A 192 -2.40 4.19 20.86
N LEU A 193 -1.61 3.73 19.90
CA LEU A 193 -1.94 2.61 19.02
C LEU A 193 -0.93 1.49 19.26
N GLY A 194 -1.41 0.31 19.57
CA GLY A 194 -0.60 -0.91 19.64
C GLY A 194 -1.12 -1.91 18.62
N GLY A 195 -0.41 -2.09 17.54
CA GLY A 195 -0.82 -3.02 16.48
C GLY A 195 0.34 -3.42 15.59
N GLN A 196 0.11 -4.43 14.73
CA GLN A 196 1.11 -4.93 13.80
C GLN A 196 0.46 -5.45 12.53
N LEU A 197 1.06 -5.13 11.39
CA LEU A 197 0.68 -5.72 10.11
C LEU A 197 1.22 -7.14 10.05
N THR A 198 0.36 -8.07 9.66
CA THR A 198 0.69 -9.50 9.57
C THR A 198 0.19 -10.09 8.27
N THR A 199 0.90 -11.09 7.76
CA THR A 199 0.49 -11.87 6.61
C THR A 199 0.54 -13.36 6.93
N ASN A 200 -0.32 -14.12 6.33
CA ASN A 200 -0.30 -15.59 6.38
C ASN A 200 0.05 -16.23 5.03
N ASN A 201 0.12 -15.45 3.96
CA ASN A 201 0.55 -15.92 2.65
C ASN A 201 1.23 -14.80 1.87
N ARG A 202 2.58 -14.75 1.89
CA ARG A 202 3.36 -13.75 1.17
C ARG A 202 3.33 -13.95 -0.34
N ARG A 203 3.24 -15.20 -0.82
CA ARG A 203 3.27 -15.50 -2.24
C ARG A 203 2.09 -14.88 -3.02
N ARG A 204 1.02 -14.51 -2.32
CA ARG A 204 -0.14 -13.80 -2.89
C ARG A 204 0.00 -12.29 -2.91
N GLN A 205 1.15 -11.81 -2.50
CA GLN A 205 1.49 -10.39 -2.50
C GLN A 205 2.58 -10.15 -3.55
N ALA A 206 2.47 -9.06 -4.28
CA ALA A 206 3.48 -8.69 -5.26
C ALA A 206 3.88 -7.24 -5.18
N VAL A 207 5.08 -6.96 -5.66
CA VAL A 207 5.60 -5.62 -5.86
C VAL A 207 6.21 -5.50 -7.25
N ILE A 208 5.89 -4.42 -7.93
CA ILE A 208 6.60 -3.92 -9.10
C ILE A 208 7.41 -2.72 -8.61
N PHE A 209 8.68 -2.68 -8.92
CA PHE A 209 9.58 -1.62 -8.46
C PHE A 209 10.50 -1.15 -9.59
N ASN A 210 11.11 0.03 -9.42
CA ASN A 210 11.86 0.76 -10.45
C ASN A 210 10.98 1.15 -11.65
N ILE A 211 9.73 1.50 -11.41
CA ILE A 211 8.88 2.13 -12.42
C ILE A 211 9.37 3.57 -12.61
N ASN A 212 9.53 3.98 -13.84
CA ASN A 212 9.89 5.34 -14.17
C ASN A 212 8.62 6.19 -14.24
N ASP A 213 8.50 7.20 -13.38
CA ASP A 213 7.39 8.13 -13.21
C ASP A 213 7.85 9.58 -13.45
#